data_9b5ea1b280462632b25d3a2305a8014a
#
_entry.id   9b5ea1b280462632b25d3a2305a8014a
#
_cell.length_a   1.000
_cell.length_b   1.000
_cell.length_c   1.000
_cell.angle_alpha   90.00
_cell.angle_beta   90.00
_cell.angle_gamma   90.00
#
_symmetry.space_group_name_H-M   'P 1'
#
loop_
_entity.id
_entity.type
_entity.pdbx_description
1 polymer ?
#
loop_
_entity_poly.entity_id
_entity_poly.type
_entity_poly.pdbx_seq_one_letter_code
_entity_poly.pdbx_strand_id
1 'polypeptide(L)'
;MIDIRKIETAINQISAEKKIPRERLVEIIESAIKTAYRKDFGNKDSEVNVHLDFETGAIEITVEKTIVEKVENPDTEMTLADLGDDADGFSIGDTIEIDVSDEVLEDEEGFGRIASQAARQVIIQKIQETEKEKIFNLFKGKEGEIISIKVEMVEKNRVLLDYNGNQVVLPKSEQVSKDKYTPGQRIYLSVAKLEEDTLSGPRVTLTRKDTNLVVKLFEMNAPELEDGTIEIVSIARTPGFKTKIIVASEYEEVDPAGCLIGPKGSRVRAVVDEIAGEKIDIINYTSNREELVRKCLVPGVVEKVSIDEENKVIRCIVTEEEKAKVLGK
;
A
#
# COMPACT_ATOMS: atom_id res chain seq x y z
N MET A 1 9.32 -27.83 -23.94
CA MET A 1 10.67 -27.21 -23.98
C MET A 1 10.56 -25.74 -23.63
N ILE A 2 11.33 -25.27 -22.66
CA ILE A 2 11.39 -23.86 -22.28
C ILE A 2 12.08 -23.11 -23.40
N ASP A 3 11.41 -22.12 -24.00
CA ASP A 3 11.98 -21.31 -25.07
C ASP A 3 12.74 -20.12 -24.44
N ILE A 4 14.05 -20.33 -24.22
CA ILE A 4 14.94 -19.33 -23.59
C ILE A 4 15.00 -18.03 -24.41
N ARG A 5 14.86 -18.10 -25.73
CA ARG A 5 14.83 -16.89 -26.58
C ARG A 5 13.62 -16.01 -26.29
N LYS A 6 12.48 -16.61 -25.92
CA LYS A 6 11.29 -15.86 -25.48
C LYS A 6 11.51 -15.23 -24.10
N ILE A 7 12.18 -15.95 -23.19
CA ILE A 7 12.55 -15.42 -21.88
C ILE A 7 13.52 -14.24 -22.06
N GLU A 8 14.54 -14.38 -22.90
CA GLU A 8 15.49 -13.32 -23.20
C GLU A 8 14.80 -12.09 -23.76
N THR A 9 13.91 -12.25 -24.73
CA THR A 9 13.14 -11.14 -25.30
C THR A 9 12.33 -10.42 -24.23
N ALA A 10 11.67 -11.17 -23.35
CA ALA A 10 10.90 -10.60 -22.24
C ALA A 10 11.79 -9.87 -21.22
N ILE A 11 12.96 -10.42 -20.88
CA ILE A 11 13.95 -9.79 -19.99
C ILE A 11 14.41 -8.45 -20.58
N ASN A 12 14.80 -8.44 -21.87
CA ASN A 12 15.29 -7.25 -22.54
C ASN A 12 14.21 -6.16 -22.63
N GLN A 13 12.97 -6.54 -22.94
CA GLN A 13 11.85 -5.61 -22.96
C GLN A 13 11.59 -5.01 -21.58
N ILE A 14 11.53 -5.84 -20.54
CA ILE A 14 11.29 -5.40 -19.16
C ILE A 14 12.43 -4.52 -18.66
N SER A 15 13.67 -4.90 -18.93
CA SER A 15 14.85 -4.11 -18.59
C SER A 15 14.78 -2.71 -19.19
N ALA A 16 14.41 -2.60 -20.47
CA ALA A 16 14.27 -1.34 -21.17
C ALA A 16 13.10 -0.48 -20.65
N GLU A 17 11.94 -1.08 -20.44
CA GLU A 17 10.71 -0.38 -19.99
C GLU A 17 10.77 0.04 -18.52
N LYS A 18 11.29 -0.82 -17.65
CA LYS A 18 11.24 -0.63 -16.17
C LYS A 18 12.57 -0.19 -15.57
N LYS A 19 13.65 -0.10 -16.38
CA LYS A 19 15.00 0.28 -15.96
C LYS A 19 15.57 -0.64 -14.85
N ILE A 20 15.23 -1.93 -14.90
CA ILE A 20 15.77 -2.96 -14.01
C ILE A 20 17.00 -3.55 -14.74
N PRO A 21 18.18 -3.68 -14.08
CA PRO A 21 19.34 -4.32 -14.68
C PRO A 21 19.01 -5.74 -15.17
N ARG A 22 19.51 -6.10 -16.36
CA ARG A 22 19.28 -7.41 -16.99
C ARG A 22 19.74 -8.55 -16.08
N GLU A 23 20.92 -8.40 -15.49
CA GLU A 23 21.54 -9.37 -14.60
C GLU A 23 20.62 -9.69 -13.42
N ARG A 24 19.99 -8.67 -12.86
CA ARG A 24 19.05 -8.83 -11.75
C ARG A 24 17.80 -9.62 -12.12
N LEU A 25 17.31 -9.46 -13.34
CA LEU A 25 16.16 -10.22 -13.84
C LEU A 25 16.55 -11.69 -14.09
N VAL A 26 17.75 -11.95 -14.56
CA VAL A 26 18.29 -13.31 -14.75
C VAL A 26 18.38 -14.02 -13.40
N GLU A 27 19.05 -13.44 -12.40
CA GLU A 27 19.16 -14.01 -11.03
C GLU A 27 17.78 -14.37 -10.43
N ILE A 28 16.79 -13.52 -10.66
CA ILE A 28 15.44 -13.73 -10.16
C ILE A 28 14.77 -14.93 -10.85
N ILE A 29 14.97 -15.11 -12.15
CA ILE A 29 14.42 -16.23 -12.91
C ILE A 29 15.11 -17.53 -12.52
N GLU A 30 16.43 -17.54 -12.41
CA GLU A 30 17.22 -18.68 -11.93
C GLU A 30 16.76 -19.13 -10.54
N SER A 31 16.56 -18.18 -9.61
CA SER A 31 16.02 -18.45 -8.28
C SER A 31 14.60 -19.04 -8.30
N ALA A 32 13.76 -18.60 -9.25
CA ALA A 32 12.41 -19.12 -9.39
C ALA A 32 12.41 -20.56 -9.91
N ILE A 33 13.26 -20.86 -10.89
CA ILE A 33 13.44 -22.22 -11.44
C ILE A 33 14.01 -23.14 -10.37
N LYS A 34 15.00 -22.70 -9.60
CA LYS A 34 15.57 -23.40 -8.44
C LYS A 34 14.48 -23.77 -7.42
N THR A 35 13.58 -22.84 -7.13
CA THR A 35 12.45 -23.08 -6.20
C THR A 35 11.45 -24.08 -6.76
N ALA A 36 11.16 -24.00 -8.06
CA ALA A 36 10.28 -24.94 -8.74
C ALA A 36 10.85 -26.35 -8.74
N TYR A 37 12.15 -26.49 -9.05
CA TYR A 37 12.85 -27.78 -9.01
C TYR A 37 12.78 -28.44 -7.62
N ARG A 38 13.12 -27.68 -6.58
CA ARG A 38 13.05 -28.18 -5.19
C ARG A 38 11.66 -28.67 -4.79
N LYS A 39 10.62 -28.07 -5.35
CA LYS A 39 9.23 -28.43 -5.03
C LYS A 39 8.78 -29.72 -5.71
N ASP A 40 9.18 -29.92 -6.96
CA ASP A 40 8.62 -30.99 -7.82
C ASP A 40 9.55 -32.22 -7.96
N PHE A 41 10.85 -32.02 -7.86
CA PHE A 41 11.87 -33.07 -8.07
C PHE A 41 12.83 -33.26 -6.89
N GLY A 42 12.95 -32.29 -6.00
CA GLY A 42 13.96 -32.30 -4.96
C GLY A 42 13.40 -32.19 -3.54
N ASN A 43 14.26 -32.50 -2.59
CA ASN A 43 14.01 -32.24 -1.19
C ASN A 43 14.28 -30.73 -0.89
N LYS A 44 13.68 -30.20 0.17
CA LYS A 44 13.94 -28.82 0.62
C LYS A 44 15.41 -28.55 0.97
N ASP A 45 16.12 -29.61 1.31
CA ASP A 45 17.52 -29.56 1.73
C ASP A 45 18.52 -29.71 0.56
N SER A 46 18.03 -29.97 -0.69
CA SER A 46 18.92 -30.06 -1.86
C SER A 46 19.48 -28.71 -2.26
N GLU A 47 20.79 -28.62 -2.39
CA GLU A 47 21.46 -27.48 -2.99
C GLU A 47 21.41 -27.61 -4.51
N VAL A 48 20.65 -26.69 -5.14
CA VAL A 48 20.40 -26.69 -6.58
C VAL A 48 20.94 -25.40 -7.15
N ASN A 49 21.70 -25.47 -8.24
CA ASN A 49 22.11 -24.30 -9.01
C ASN A 49 21.42 -24.33 -10.37
N VAL A 50 21.03 -23.17 -10.86
CA VAL A 50 20.39 -23.00 -12.17
C VAL A 50 21.10 -21.90 -12.88
N HIS A 51 21.51 -22.16 -14.11
CA HIS A 51 22.15 -21.17 -14.98
C HIS A 51 21.43 -21.08 -16.33
N LEU A 52 21.12 -19.84 -16.74
CA LEU A 52 20.48 -19.53 -18.02
C LEU A 52 21.52 -19.08 -19.01
N ASP A 53 21.93 -19.97 -19.94
CA ASP A 53 22.82 -19.60 -21.03
C ASP A 53 22.01 -19.06 -22.23
N PHE A 54 22.09 -17.75 -22.44
CA PHE A 54 21.40 -17.07 -23.55
C PHE A 54 22.16 -17.19 -24.89
N GLU A 55 23.43 -17.61 -24.90
CA GLU A 55 24.20 -17.83 -26.13
C GLU A 55 23.86 -19.15 -26.77
N THR A 56 23.85 -20.20 -25.99
CA THR A 56 23.49 -21.57 -26.44
C THR A 56 21.97 -21.78 -26.45
N GLY A 57 21.24 -21.05 -25.64
CA GLY A 57 19.81 -21.24 -25.42
C GLY A 57 19.53 -22.44 -24.52
N ALA A 58 20.48 -22.84 -23.67
CA ALA A 58 20.35 -23.94 -22.74
C ALA A 58 20.03 -23.47 -21.31
N ILE A 59 19.40 -24.34 -20.54
CA ILE A 59 19.24 -24.21 -19.08
C ILE A 59 20.08 -25.30 -18.46
N GLU A 60 21.04 -24.91 -17.66
CA GLU A 60 21.84 -25.83 -16.88
C GLU A 60 21.26 -25.91 -15.46
N ILE A 61 20.96 -27.11 -15.01
CA ILE A 61 20.48 -27.39 -13.66
C ILE A 61 21.43 -28.37 -13.01
N THR A 62 22.16 -27.91 -11.99
CA THR A 62 23.08 -28.80 -11.24
C THR A 62 22.58 -28.96 -9.81
N VAL A 63 22.77 -30.17 -9.29
CA VAL A 63 22.43 -30.50 -7.91
C VAL A 63 23.69 -30.91 -7.17
N GLU A 64 23.94 -30.35 -6.03
CA GLU A 64 25.03 -30.75 -5.15
C GLU A 64 24.67 -32.04 -4.40
N LYS A 65 25.51 -33.06 -4.52
CA LYS A 65 25.41 -34.31 -3.76
C LYS A 65 26.70 -34.62 -3.02
N THR A 66 26.55 -35.13 -1.79
CA THR A 66 27.68 -35.54 -0.98
C THR A 66 27.96 -37.03 -1.20
N ILE A 67 29.24 -37.37 -1.38
CA ILE A 67 29.67 -38.75 -1.56
C ILE A 67 29.70 -39.46 -0.20
N VAL A 68 28.94 -40.55 -0.09
CA VAL A 68 28.80 -41.34 1.15
C VAL A 68 29.05 -42.84 0.89
N GLU A 69 29.38 -43.59 1.95
CA GLU A 69 29.50 -45.05 1.83
C GLU A 69 28.14 -45.70 1.60
N LYS A 70 27.07 -45.18 2.19
CA LYS A 70 25.72 -45.67 2.09
C LYS A 70 24.74 -44.49 1.99
N VAL A 71 23.98 -44.47 0.93
CA VAL A 71 22.97 -43.42 0.67
C VAL A 71 21.83 -43.59 1.65
N GLU A 72 21.56 -42.54 2.44
CA GLU A 72 20.38 -42.40 3.28
C GLU A 72 19.33 -41.56 2.59
N ASN A 73 19.77 -40.51 1.88
CA ASN A 73 18.91 -39.61 1.13
C ASN A 73 19.40 -39.51 -0.33
N PRO A 74 18.71 -40.15 -1.31
CA PRO A 74 19.12 -40.13 -2.72
C PRO A 74 19.15 -38.75 -3.36
N ASP A 75 18.43 -37.75 -2.79
CA ASP A 75 18.35 -36.40 -3.33
C ASP A 75 19.60 -35.59 -3.01
N THR A 76 20.30 -35.88 -1.91
CA THR A 76 21.47 -35.13 -1.42
C THR A 76 22.74 -35.96 -1.30
N GLU A 77 22.66 -37.29 -1.49
CA GLU A 77 23.76 -38.21 -1.30
C GLU A 77 23.92 -39.14 -2.50
N MET A 78 25.13 -39.62 -2.73
CA MET A 78 25.46 -40.64 -3.71
C MET A 78 26.67 -41.44 -3.29
N THR A 79 26.89 -42.61 -3.91
CA THR A 79 28.07 -43.43 -3.69
C THR A 79 29.13 -43.17 -4.76
N LEU A 80 30.40 -43.47 -4.46
CA LEU A 80 31.47 -43.48 -5.46
C LEU A 80 31.16 -44.42 -6.64
N ALA A 81 30.38 -45.47 -6.43
CA ALA A 81 29.99 -46.44 -7.49
C ALA A 81 28.99 -45.79 -8.48
N ASP A 82 28.21 -44.82 -8.06
CA ASP A 82 27.24 -44.13 -8.90
C ASP A 82 27.93 -43.15 -9.87
N LEU A 83 29.18 -42.72 -9.59
CA LEU A 83 30.00 -41.88 -10.45
C LEU A 83 30.64 -42.61 -11.63
N GLY A 84 30.73 -43.93 -11.57
CA GLY A 84 31.33 -44.74 -12.63
C GLY A 84 32.78 -44.35 -12.96
N ASP A 85 33.04 -44.01 -14.22
CA ASP A 85 34.38 -43.64 -14.73
C ASP A 85 34.84 -42.25 -14.20
N ASP A 86 33.97 -41.39 -13.70
CA ASP A 86 34.25 -40.07 -13.19
C ASP A 86 34.64 -40.07 -11.67
N ALA A 87 34.72 -41.24 -11.06
CA ALA A 87 35.06 -41.39 -9.63
C ALA A 87 36.55 -41.09 -9.30
N ASP A 88 37.42 -41.00 -10.33
CA ASP A 88 38.85 -40.75 -10.13
C ASP A 88 39.12 -39.34 -9.55
N GLY A 89 39.59 -39.34 -8.30
CA GLY A 89 39.96 -38.11 -7.61
C GLY A 89 39.00 -37.68 -6.51
N PHE A 90 37.85 -38.33 -6.34
CA PHE A 90 36.88 -38.02 -5.28
C PHE A 90 37.01 -39.02 -4.12
N SER A 91 36.66 -38.53 -2.92
CA SER A 91 36.67 -39.28 -1.67
C SER A 91 35.32 -39.19 -0.96
N ILE A 92 35.08 -40.15 -0.06
CA ILE A 92 33.89 -40.09 0.79
C ILE A 92 33.92 -38.84 1.63
N GLY A 93 32.85 -38.05 1.60
CA GLY A 93 32.70 -36.74 2.25
C GLY A 93 32.88 -35.53 1.31
N ASP A 94 33.33 -35.77 0.07
CA ASP A 94 33.40 -34.70 -0.93
C ASP A 94 32.01 -34.36 -1.48
N THR A 95 31.81 -33.10 -1.91
CA THR A 95 30.60 -32.66 -2.57
C THR A 95 30.87 -32.49 -4.05
N ILE A 96 29.95 -32.97 -4.89
CA ILE A 96 30.02 -32.89 -6.34
C ILE A 96 28.75 -32.28 -6.90
N GLU A 97 28.89 -31.48 -7.94
CA GLU A 97 27.77 -30.97 -8.72
C GLU A 97 27.44 -31.92 -9.86
N ILE A 98 26.19 -32.34 -9.91
CA ILE A 98 25.69 -33.27 -10.96
C ILE A 98 24.74 -32.46 -11.85
N ASP A 99 25.01 -32.51 -13.15
CA ASP A 99 24.09 -31.98 -14.15
C ASP A 99 22.89 -32.89 -14.33
N VAL A 100 21.71 -32.38 -14.03
CA VAL A 100 20.42 -33.06 -14.16
C VAL A 100 19.54 -32.45 -15.23
N SER A 101 20.11 -31.57 -16.05
CA SER A 101 19.37 -30.75 -17.04
C SER A 101 18.61 -31.64 -18.03
N ASP A 102 19.23 -32.65 -18.57
CA ASP A 102 18.60 -33.54 -19.57
C ASP A 102 17.45 -34.34 -18.95
N GLU A 103 17.65 -34.91 -17.76
CA GLU A 103 16.63 -35.69 -17.06
C GLU A 103 15.38 -34.88 -16.75
N VAL A 104 15.58 -33.62 -16.33
CA VAL A 104 14.52 -32.73 -15.93
C VAL A 104 13.82 -32.07 -17.12
N LEU A 105 14.53 -31.81 -18.22
CA LEU A 105 14.01 -31.16 -19.43
C LEU A 105 13.34 -32.16 -20.40
N GLU A 106 13.66 -33.45 -20.35
CA GLU A 106 13.01 -34.52 -21.13
C GLU A 106 11.58 -34.80 -20.65
N ASP A 107 11.23 -34.42 -19.44
CA ASP A 107 9.84 -34.51 -18.96
C ASP A 107 8.97 -33.46 -19.68
N GLU A 108 8.51 -33.81 -20.90
CA GLU A 108 7.77 -32.92 -21.80
C GLU A 108 6.46 -32.36 -21.22
N GLU A 109 5.88 -33.01 -20.21
CA GLU A 109 4.58 -32.62 -19.64
C GLU A 109 4.68 -31.85 -18.31
N GLY A 110 5.82 -31.90 -17.58
CA GLY A 110 5.94 -31.42 -16.20
C GLY A 110 6.72 -30.12 -16.03
N PHE A 111 8.03 -30.26 -15.90
CA PHE A 111 8.90 -29.19 -15.37
C PHE A 111 9.01 -27.95 -16.25
N GLY A 112 9.13 -28.10 -17.57
CA GLY A 112 9.27 -26.96 -18.48
C GLY A 112 8.10 -25.97 -18.39
N ARG A 113 6.88 -26.47 -18.19
CA ARG A 113 5.69 -25.64 -18.00
C ARG A 113 5.68 -24.97 -16.62
N ILE A 114 6.05 -25.73 -15.58
CA ILE A 114 6.08 -25.24 -14.20
C ILE A 114 7.17 -24.18 -14.03
N ALA A 115 8.37 -24.43 -14.54
CA ALA A 115 9.46 -23.47 -14.52
C ALA A 115 9.13 -22.17 -15.28
N SER A 116 8.46 -22.27 -16.46
CA SER A 116 7.99 -21.11 -17.20
C SER A 116 6.93 -20.31 -16.45
N GLN A 117 6.01 -20.99 -15.76
CA GLN A 117 5.00 -20.31 -14.93
C GLN A 117 5.62 -19.66 -13.70
N ALA A 118 6.56 -20.34 -13.01
CA ALA A 118 7.27 -19.81 -11.87
C ALA A 118 8.08 -18.56 -12.27
N ALA A 119 8.86 -18.65 -13.34
CA ALA A 119 9.62 -17.51 -13.87
C ALA A 119 8.71 -16.32 -14.19
N ARG A 120 7.60 -16.55 -14.89
CA ARG A 120 6.62 -15.50 -15.20
C ARG A 120 6.05 -14.86 -13.93
N GLN A 121 5.68 -15.67 -12.94
CA GLN A 121 5.11 -15.17 -11.69
C GLN A 121 6.10 -14.30 -10.93
N VAL A 122 7.36 -14.72 -10.83
CA VAL A 122 8.40 -13.96 -10.13
C VAL A 122 8.75 -12.66 -10.86
N ILE A 123 8.79 -12.69 -12.19
CA ILE A 123 8.98 -11.47 -12.99
C ILE A 123 7.85 -10.47 -12.72
N ILE A 124 6.60 -10.91 -12.77
CA ILE A 124 5.43 -10.06 -12.50
C ILE A 124 5.52 -9.48 -11.08
N GLN A 125 5.86 -10.31 -10.10
CA GLN A 125 6.03 -9.87 -8.71
C GLN A 125 7.12 -8.80 -8.61
N LYS A 126 8.28 -9.00 -9.25
CA LYS A 126 9.39 -8.04 -9.18
C LYS A 126 9.06 -6.71 -9.85
N ILE A 127 8.34 -6.75 -10.97
CA ILE A 127 7.82 -5.53 -11.59
C ILE A 127 6.91 -4.78 -10.63
N GLN A 128 5.97 -5.48 -9.99
CA GLN A 128 5.04 -4.86 -9.03
C GLN A 128 5.77 -4.27 -7.81
N GLU A 129 6.79 -4.95 -7.30
CA GLU A 129 7.63 -4.43 -6.20
C GLU A 129 8.34 -3.14 -6.61
N THR A 130 8.98 -3.13 -7.78
CA THR A 130 9.69 -1.95 -8.30
C THR A 130 8.73 -0.77 -8.54
N GLU A 131 7.52 -1.04 -9.04
CA GLU A 131 6.49 0.00 -9.19
C GLU A 131 6.03 0.56 -7.85
N LYS A 132 5.86 -0.30 -6.83
CA LYS A 132 5.53 0.13 -5.46
C LYS A 132 6.64 0.97 -4.83
N GLU A 133 7.90 0.55 -4.98
CA GLU A 133 9.06 1.32 -4.51
C GLU A 133 9.11 2.70 -5.16
N LYS A 134 8.88 2.77 -6.47
CA LYS A 134 8.83 4.04 -7.21
C LYS A 134 7.73 4.95 -6.67
N ILE A 135 6.52 4.42 -6.49
CA ILE A 135 5.39 5.17 -5.92
C ILE A 135 5.72 5.61 -4.49
N PHE A 136 6.23 4.72 -3.65
CA PHE A 136 6.62 5.04 -2.27
C PHE A 136 7.59 6.23 -2.22
N ASN A 137 8.63 6.20 -3.06
CA ASN A 137 9.63 7.28 -3.13
C ASN A 137 9.04 8.63 -3.57
N LEU A 138 7.98 8.64 -4.40
CA LEU A 138 7.26 9.87 -4.78
C LEU A 138 6.49 10.51 -3.62
N PHE A 139 6.10 9.71 -2.64
CA PHE A 139 5.35 10.16 -1.46
C PHE A 139 6.20 10.27 -0.20
N LYS A 140 7.46 9.83 -0.25
CA LYS A 140 8.37 9.89 0.91
C LYS A 140 8.47 11.33 1.44
N GLY A 141 8.21 11.49 2.74
CA GLY A 141 8.18 12.78 3.42
C GLY A 141 6.88 13.59 3.28
N LYS A 142 5.85 13.04 2.61
CA LYS A 142 4.55 13.70 2.45
C LYS A 142 3.45 13.11 3.32
N GLU A 143 3.80 12.29 4.30
CA GLU A 143 2.82 11.76 5.26
C GLU A 143 2.16 12.90 6.03
N GLY A 144 0.83 12.89 6.12
CA GLY A 144 0.06 13.99 6.70
C GLY A 144 -0.22 15.16 5.77
N GLU A 145 0.32 15.20 4.56
CA GLU A 145 0.00 16.22 3.56
C GLU A 145 -1.22 15.82 2.72
N ILE A 146 -1.80 16.82 2.04
CA ILE A 146 -2.80 16.57 1.00
C ILE A 146 -2.19 16.81 -0.37
N ILE A 147 -2.63 15.99 -1.32
CA ILE A 147 -2.19 16.07 -2.72
C ILE A 147 -3.38 16.26 -3.66
N SER A 148 -3.20 17.10 -4.67
CA SER A 148 -4.13 17.19 -5.79
C SER A 148 -3.77 16.20 -6.87
N ILE A 149 -4.66 15.26 -7.17
CA ILE A 149 -4.41 14.15 -8.08
C ILE A 149 -5.52 14.03 -9.12
N LYS A 150 -5.17 13.60 -10.35
CA LYS A 150 -6.13 13.48 -11.43
C LYS A 150 -6.74 12.08 -11.45
N VAL A 151 -8.06 12.00 -11.57
CA VAL A 151 -8.77 10.74 -11.82
C VAL A 151 -8.52 10.30 -13.25
N GLU A 152 -7.97 9.10 -13.43
CA GLU A 152 -7.71 8.50 -14.73
C GLU A 152 -8.89 7.61 -15.15
N MET A 153 -9.26 6.65 -14.30
CA MET A 153 -10.33 5.69 -14.57
C MET A 153 -11.06 5.30 -13.29
N VAL A 154 -12.35 5.02 -13.43
CA VAL A 154 -13.20 4.57 -12.32
C VAL A 154 -13.62 3.13 -12.57
N GLU A 155 -13.24 2.24 -11.66
CA GLU A 155 -13.62 0.83 -11.67
C GLU A 155 -14.58 0.52 -10.51
N LYS A 156 -15.18 -0.64 -10.52
CA LYS A 156 -16.17 -1.07 -9.50
C LYS A 156 -15.64 -1.01 -8.06
N ASN A 157 -14.37 -1.41 -7.86
CA ASN A 157 -13.76 -1.57 -6.53
C ASN A 157 -12.60 -0.62 -6.25
N ARG A 158 -12.20 0.19 -7.21
CA ARG A 158 -11.08 1.13 -7.08
C ARG A 158 -11.20 2.27 -8.07
N VAL A 159 -10.51 3.36 -7.78
CA VAL A 159 -10.30 4.47 -8.70
C VAL A 159 -8.82 4.53 -9.03
N LEU A 160 -8.49 4.55 -10.31
CA LEU A 160 -7.14 4.74 -10.81
C LEU A 160 -6.89 6.23 -10.95
N LEU A 161 -5.75 6.66 -10.42
CA LEU A 161 -5.36 8.06 -10.31
C LEU A 161 -4.00 8.25 -10.98
N ASP A 162 -3.82 9.38 -11.64
CA ASP A 162 -2.54 9.79 -12.21
C ASP A 162 -1.87 10.83 -11.32
N TYR A 163 -0.72 10.48 -10.77
CA TYR A 163 0.14 11.39 -10.03
C TYR A 163 1.50 11.53 -10.75
N ASN A 164 1.67 12.65 -11.45
CA ASN A 164 2.90 12.94 -12.21
C ASN A 164 3.32 11.82 -13.17
N GLY A 165 2.36 11.26 -13.92
CA GLY A 165 2.60 10.18 -14.86
C GLY A 165 2.78 8.79 -14.22
N ASN A 166 2.51 8.66 -12.93
CA ASN A 166 2.52 7.37 -12.24
C ASN A 166 1.10 7.02 -11.78
N GLN A 167 0.69 5.79 -12.09
CA GLN A 167 -0.62 5.31 -11.72
C GLN A 167 -0.66 4.93 -10.23
N VAL A 168 -1.62 5.49 -9.50
CA VAL A 168 -1.86 5.23 -8.08
C VAL A 168 -3.30 4.76 -7.90
N VAL A 169 -3.54 3.92 -6.90
CA VAL A 169 -4.86 3.32 -6.67
C VAL A 169 -5.50 3.88 -5.41
N LEU A 170 -6.76 4.33 -5.53
CA LEU A 170 -7.62 4.63 -4.39
C LEU A 170 -8.61 3.47 -4.22
N PRO A 171 -8.39 2.55 -3.27
CA PRO A 171 -9.26 1.40 -3.05
C PRO A 171 -10.62 1.85 -2.48
N LYS A 172 -11.66 1.04 -2.65
CA LYS A 172 -13.01 1.36 -2.17
C LYS A 172 -13.10 1.58 -0.66
N SER A 173 -12.23 0.93 0.11
CA SER A 173 -12.11 1.13 1.55
C SER A 173 -11.76 2.56 1.93
N GLU A 174 -11.01 3.27 1.08
CA GLU A 174 -10.52 4.63 1.32
C GLU A 174 -11.37 5.71 0.62
N GLN A 175 -12.39 5.30 -0.13
CA GLN A 175 -13.34 6.20 -0.77
C GLN A 175 -14.46 6.59 0.18
N VAL A 176 -15.00 7.79 0.01
CA VAL A 176 -16.22 8.23 0.67
C VAL A 176 -17.42 7.85 -0.21
N SER A 177 -18.47 7.28 0.40
CA SER A 177 -19.60 6.73 -0.35
C SER A 177 -20.39 7.75 -1.19
N LYS A 178 -20.33 9.02 -0.81
CA LYS A 178 -21.01 10.13 -1.52
C LYS A 178 -20.15 10.75 -2.62
N ASP A 179 -18.84 10.50 -2.62
CA ASP A 179 -17.96 11.03 -3.66
C ASP A 179 -18.34 10.46 -5.03
N LYS A 180 -18.36 11.35 -6.00
CA LYS A 180 -18.52 10.99 -7.41
C LYS A 180 -17.19 11.26 -8.11
N TYR A 181 -16.61 10.21 -8.64
CA TYR A 181 -15.36 10.30 -9.38
C TYR A 181 -15.64 10.33 -10.87
N THR A 182 -15.06 11.31 -11.57
CA THR A 182 -15.20 11.44 -13.03
C THR A 182 -13.81 11.45 -13.67
N PRO A 183 -13.56 10.65 -14.71
CA PRO A 183 -12.28 10.71 -15.44
C PRO A 183 -11.92 12.13 -15.87
N GLY A 184 -10.68 12.54 -15.64
CA GLY A 184 -10.20 13.90 -15.90
C GLY A 184 -10.37 14.89 -14.75
N GLN A 185 -11.20 14.61 -13.75
CA GLN A 185 -11.38 15.43 -12.56
C GLN A 185 -10.11 15.41 -11.69
N ARG A 186 -9.79 16.54 -11.05
CA ARG A 186 -8.82 16.58 -9.97
C ARG A 186 -9.52 16.53 -8.61
N ILE A 187 -8.96 15.75 -7.71
CA ILE A 187 -9.45 15.58 -6.34
C ILE A 187 -8.30 15.73 -5.36
N TYR A 188 -8.59 16.11 -4.13
CA TYR A 188 -7.61 16.10 -3.05
C TYR A 188 -7.68 14.80 -2.25
N LEU A 189 -6.52 14.26 -1.90
CA LEU A 189 -6.36 13.09 -1.06
C LEU A 189 -5.36 13.39 0.06
N SER A 190 -5.61 12.84 1.24
CA SER A 190 -4.61 12.80 2.31
C SER A 190 -3.67 11.61 2.11
N VAL A 191 -2.37 11.85 2.29
CA VAL A 191 -1.35 10.80 2.40
C VAL A 191 -1.36 10.31 3.85
N ALA A 192 -2.18 9.29 4.12
CA ALA A 192 -2.46 8.87 5.49
C ALA A 192 -1.33 8.07 6.12
N LYS A 193 -0.66 7.22 5.35
CA LYS A 193 0.39 6.33 5.88
C LYS A 193 1.36 5.92 4.80
N LEU A 194 2.64 5.87 5.17
CA LEU A 194 3.74 5.30 4.41
C LEU A 194 4.34 4.13 5.20
N GLU A 195 4.30 2.93 4.64
CA GLU A 195 4.86 1.71 5.24
C GLU A 195 5.95 1.19 4.32
N GLU A 196 7.20 1.13 4.82
CA GLU A 196 8.37 0.68 4.05
C GLU A 196 8.48 -0.84 4.09
N ASP A 197 8.36 -1.41 5.27
CA ASP A 197 8.56 -2.84 5.52
C ASP A 197 7.23 -3.60 5.64
N THR A 198 6.61 -3.96 4.51
CA THR A 198 5.49 -4.89 4.51
C THR A 198 5.85 -6.18 3.80
N LEU A 199 5.15 -7.29 4.12
CA LEU A 199 5.34 -8.59 3.46
C LEU A 199 5.19 -8.56 1.93
N SER A 200 4.56 -7.49 1.40
CA SER A 200 4.31 -7.32 -0.03
C SER A 200 5.03 -6.11 -0.64
N GLY A 201 6.10 -5.62 0.02
CA GLY A 201 6.86 -4.42 -0.37
C GLY A 201 6.25 -3.12 0.15
N PRO A 202 6.87 -1.97 -0.16
CA PRO A 202 6.44 -0.68 0.36
C PRO A 202 5.02 -0.30 -0.05
N ARG A 203 4.31 0.39 0.84
CA ARG A 203 2.90 0.73 0.66
C ARG A 203 2.63 2.20 0.96
N VAL A 204 1.83 2.82 0.09
CA VAL A 204 1.29 4.18 0.27
C VAL A 204 -0.22 4.08 0.44
N THR A 205 -0.73 4.64 1.53
CA THR A 205 -2.17 4.72 1.77
C THR A 205 -2.64 6.15 1.52
N LEU A 206 -3.37 6.32 0.41
CA LEU A 206 -4.08 7.55 0.10
C LEU A 206 -5.53 7.39 0.51
N THR A 207 -6.12 8.43 1.12
CA THR A 207 -7.50 8.36 1.63
C THR A 207 -8.27 9.65 1.45
N ARG A 208 -9.59 9.52 1.31
CA ARG A 208 -10.57 10.62 1.40
C ARG A 208 -11.23 10.69 2.78
N LYS A 209 -10.98 9.69 3.63
CA LYS A 209 -11.67 9.53 4.93
C LYS A 209 -10.97 10.23 6.08
N ASP A 210 -9.70 10.57 5.92
CA ASP A 210 -8.90 11.18 6.96
C ASP A 210 -9.48 12.53 7.40
N THR A 211 -9.43 12.77 8.69
CA THR A 211 -9.78 14.05 9.30
C THR A 211 -8.85 15.16 8.85
N ASN A 212 -7.58 14.83 8.67
CA ASN A 212 -6.54 15.75 8.23
C ASN A 212 -6.83 16.34 6.83
N LEU A 213 -7.53 15.60 5.95
CA LEU A 213 -7.97 16.16 4.68
C LEU A 213 -8.78 17.46 4.86
N VAL A 214 -9.70 17.47 5.82
CA VAL A 214 -10.53 18.66 6.09
C VAL A 214 -9.71 19.78 6.70
N VAL A 215 -8.80 19.47 7.63
CA VAL A 215 -7.88 20.45 8.25
C VAL A 215 -7.06 21.16 7.17
N LYS A 216 -6.40 20.39 6.32
CA LYS A 216 -5.54 20.91 5.24
C LYS A 216 -6.32 21.69 4.18
N LEU A 217 -7.55 21.28 3.87
CA LEU A 217 -8.42 22.06 2.99
C LEU A 217 -8.80 23.41 3.60
N PHE A 218 -9.00 23.49 4.92
CA PHE A 218 -9.20 24.77 5.60
C PHE A 218 -7.93 25.62 5.62
N GLU A 219 -6.76 25.05 5.90
CA GLU A 219 -5.48 25.76 5.84
C GLU A 219 -5.27 26.42 4.46
N MET A 220 -5.63 25.74 3.37
CA MET A 220 -5.55 26.33 2.02
C MET A 220 -6.54 27.47 1.76
N ASN A 221 -7.65 27.54 2.50
CA ASN A 221 -8.73 28.52 2.28
C ASN A 221 -8.79 29.63 3.35
N ALA A 222 -8.14 29.43 4.48
CA ALA A 222 -8.14 30.37 5.62
C ALA A 222 -6.69 30.65 6.07
N PRO A 223 -6.07 31.73 5.56
CA PRO A 223 -4.69 32.07 5.91
C PRO A 223 -4.48 32.26 7.42
N GLU A 224 -5.53 32.62 8.15
CA GLU A 224 -5.51 32.82 9.61
C GLU A 224 -5.18 31.52 10.37
N LEU A 225 -5.32 30.32 9.75
CA LEU A 225 -4.81 29.07 10.29
C LEU A 225 -3.31 28.91 10.08
N GLU A 226 -2.80 29.39 8.95
CA GLU A 226 -1.39 29.29 8.60
C GLU A 226 -0.53 30.26 9.42
N ASP A 227 -1.03 31.48 9.66
CA ASP A 227 -0.34 32.49 10.46
C ASP A 227 -0.54 32.33 11.98
N GLY A 228 -1.36 31.35 12.41
CA GLY A 228 -1.62 31.07 13.81
C GLY A 228 -2.58 32.01 14.50
N THR A 229 -3.24 32.94 13.78
CA THR A 229 -4.27 33.82 14.33
C THR A 229 -5.45 33.03 14.90
N ILE A 230 -5.79 31.90 14.27
CA ILE A 230 -6.78 30.95 14.75
C ILE A 230 -6.18 29.53 14.75
N GLU A 231 -6.69 28.67 15.59
CA GLU A 231 -6.29 27.28 15.67
C GLU A 231 -7.48 26.32 15.68
N ILE A 232 -7.30 25.13 15.13
CA ILE A 232 -8.26 24.03 15.26
C ILE A 232 -7.92 23.25 16.53
N VAL A 233 -8.71 23.45 17.59
CA VAL A 233 -8.53 22.78 18.89
C VAL A 233 -8.91 21.30 18.80
N SER A 234 -9.98 20.99 18.08
CA SER A 234 -10.46 19.63 17.93
C SER A 234 -11.31 19.48 16.68
N ILE A 235 -11.27 18.29 16.09
CA ILE A 235 -12.09 17.95 14.94
C ILE A 235 -12.60 16.51 15.07
N ALA A 236 -13.88 16.29 14.78
CA ALA A 236 -14.52 14.99 14.72
C ALA A 236 -15.23 14.86 13.37
N ARG A 237 -14.94 13.77 12.63
CA ARG A 237 -15.43 13.57 11.27
C ARG A 237 -16.09 12.20 11.11
N THR A 238 -17.27 12.20 10.50
CA THR A 238 -17.89 11.02 9.91
C THR A 238 -17.88 11.22 8.39
N PRO A 239 -16.94 10.61 7.66
CA PRO A 239 -16.70 10.91 6.25
C PRO A 239 -17.94 10.77 5.38
N GLY A 240 -18.21 11.76 4.54
CA GLY A 240 -19.37 11.85 3.66
C GLY A 240 -20.69 12.18 4.37
N PHE A 241 -20.66 12.41 5.67
CA PHE A 241 -21.87 12.75 6.43
C PHE A 241 -21.72 14.09 7.14
N LYS A 242 -20.83 14.18 8.14
CA LYS A 242 -20.72 15.38 8.98
C LYS A 242 -19.34 15.51 9.61
N THR A 243 -18.85 16.75 9.66
CA THR A 243 -17.66 17.15 10.41
C THR A 243 -18.03 18.22 11.42
N LYS A 244 -17.48 18.13 12.64
CA LYS A 244 -17.54 19.17 13.66
C LYS A 244 -16.14 19.63 13.98
N ILE A 245 -15.94 20.95 13.99
CA ILE A 245 -14.63 21.57 14.21
C ILE A 245 -14.77 22.57 15.36
N ILE A 246 -13.91 22.46 16.36
CA ILE A 246 -13.79 23.41 17.45
C ILE A 246 -12.57 24.28 17.16
N VAL A 247 -12.75 25.58 17.13
CA VAL A 247 -11.72 26.56 16.81
C VAL A 247 -11.56 27.57 17.94
N ALA A 248 -10.34 28.06 18.11
CA ALA A 248 -9.98 29.07 19.08
C ALA A 248 -9.12 30.17 18.46
N SER A 249 -9.00 31.29 19.14
CA SER A 249 -8.00 32.34 18.93
C SER A 249 -7.47 32.80 20.26
N GLU A 250 -6.23 33.19 20.32
CA GLU A 250 -5.65 33.89 21.47
C GLU A 250 -6.04 35.39 21.49
N TYR A 251 -6.54 35.93 20.37
CA TYR A 251 -6.92 37.31 20.22
C TYR A 251 -8.42 37.49 20.49
N GLU A 252 -8.78 38.25 21.52
CA GLU A 252 -10.19 38.48 21.94
C GLU A 252 -11.05 39.12 20.86
N GLU A 253 -10.44 39.92 19.98
CA GLU A 253 -11.14 40.65 18.90
C GLU A 253 -11.43 39.78 17.67
N VAL A 254 -10.87 38.55 17.60
CA VAL A 254 -11.02 37.65 16.46
C VAL A 254 -12.19 36.67 16.70
N ASP A 255 -13.08 36.56 15.72
CA ASP A 255 -14.07 35.49 15.67
C ASP A 255 -13.52 34.28 14.89
N PRO A 256 -13.01 33.21 15.57
CA PRO A 256 -12.38 32.12 14.91
C PRO A 256 -13.31 31.33 13.95
N ALA A 257 -14.58 31.18 14.35
CA ALA A 257 -15.55 30.50 13.49
C ALA A 257 -15.88 31.34 12.26
N GLY A 258 -16.03 32.68 12.44
CA GLY A 258 -16.23 33.59 11.34
C GLY A 258 -15.09 33.60 10.32
N CYS A 259 -13.83 33.47 10.77
CA CYS A 259 -12.66 33.34 9.91
C CYS A 259 -12.73 32.08 9.02
N LEU A 260 -13.06 30.92 9.60
CA LEU A 260 -13.19 29.67 8.82
C LEU A 260 -14.41 29.67 7.90
N ILE A 261 -15.52 30.26 8.33
CA ILE A 261 -16.73 30.38 7.50
C ILE A 261 -16.44 31.29 6.29
N GLY A 262 -15.73 32.37 6.50
CA GLY A 262 -15.38 33.36 5.49
C GLY A 262 -16.56 34.24 5.02
N PRO A 263 -16.31 35.25 4.20
CA PRO A 263 -17.33 36.15 3.72
C PRO A 263 -18.48 35.44 3.01
N LYS A 264 -19.71 35.60 3.52
CA LYS A 264 -20.92 34.92 3.00
C LYS A 264 -20.78 33.39 2.92
N GLY A 265 -19.92 32.77 3.74
CA GLY A 265 -19.68 31.34 3.77
C GLY A 265 -18.81 30.81 2.61
N SER A 266 -18.03 31.64 1.96
CA SER A 266 -17.25 31.26 0.78
C SER A 266 -16.19 30.22 1.08
N ARG A 267 -15.46 30.32 2.21
CA ARG A 267 -14.39 29.41 2.57
C ARG A 267 -14.92 28.04 2.96
N VAL A 268 -15.90 27.99 3.88
CA VAL A 268 -16.50 26.71 4.27
C VAL A 268 -17.19 26.02 3.09
N ARG A 269 -17.79 26.79 2.17
CA ARG A 269 -18.42 26.23 0.96
C ARG A 269 -17.39 25.59 0.04
N ALA A 270 -16.24 26.21 -0.17
CA ALA A 270 -15.16 25.63 -0.99
C ALA A 270 -14.71 24.28 -0.43
N VAL A 271 -14.57 24.14 0.90
CA VAL A 271 -14.24 22.87 1.54
C VAL A 271 -15.37 21.86 1.41
N VAL A 272 -16.62 22.26 1.67
CA VAL A 272 -17.82 21.41 1.54
C VAL A 272 -17.97 20.85 0.12
N ASP A 273 -17.74 21.70 -0.89
CA ASP A 273 -17.84 21.29 -2.31
C ASP A 273 -16.77 20.25 -2.66
N GLU A 274 -15.55 20.41 -2.13
CA GLU A 274 -14.46 19.43 -2.33
C GLU A 274 -14.76 18.07 -1.69
N ILE A 275 -15.42 18.03 -0.53
CA ILE A 275 -15.74 16.78 0.20
C ILE A 275 -17.15 16.28 -0.04
N ALA A 276 -17.67 16.47 -1.26
CA ALA A 276 -18.96 15.97 -1.74
C ALA A 276 -20.18 16.36 -0.90
N GLY A 277 -20.21 17.60 -0.41
CA GLY A 277 -21.35 18.14 0.35
C GLY A 277 -21.45 17.61 1.77
N GLU A 278 -20.34 17.17 2.36
CA GLU A 278 -20.27 16.81 3.78
C GLU A 278 -20.57 18.05 4.64
N LYS A 279 -21.50 17.92 5.59
CA LYS A 279 -21.88 19.04 6.44
C LYS A 279 -20.77 19.39 7.44
N ILE A 280 -20.43 20.66 7.55
CA ILE A 280 -19.42 21.14 8.49
C ILE A 280 -20.06 22.07 9.51
N ASP A 281 -19.96 21.74 10.80
CA ASP A 281 -20.32 22.61 11.92
C ASP A 281 -19.02 23.18 12.52
N ILE A 282 -18.90 24.50 12.56
CA ILE A 282 -17.76 25.22 13.14
C ILE A 282 -18.20 25.83 14.45
N ILE A 283 -17.46 25.58 15.53
CA ILE A 283 -17.83 25.90 16.91
C ILE A 283 -16.69 26.68 17.56
N ASN A 284 -16.99 27.87 18.05
CA ASN A 284 -16.02 28.64 18.85
C ASN A 284 -15.78 27.94 20.19
N TYR A 285 -14.52 27.73 20.52
CA TYR A 285 -14.10 27.22 21.80
C TYR A 285 -14.58 28.13 22.95
N THR A 286 -14.87 27.52 24.06
CA THR A 286 -15.15 28.23 25.33
C THR A 286 -14.53 27.44 26.48
N SER A 287 -13.99 28.13 27.47
CA SER A 287 -13.45 27.51 28.68
C SER A 287 -14.54 26.86 29.55
N ASN A 288 -15.81 27.31 29.41
CA ASN A 288 -16.94 26.67 30.05
C ASN A 288 -17.28 25.35 29.33
N ARG A 289 -16.87 24.25 29.95
CA ARG A 289 -17.04 22.90 29.38
C ARG A 289 -18.50 22.51 29.17
N GLU A 290 -19.41 22.90 30.06
CA GLU A 290 -20.83 22.60 29.88
C GLU A 290 -21.41 23.34 28.68
N GLU A 291 -21.03 24.60 28.49
CA GLU A 291 -21.41 25.40 27.32
C GLU A 291 -20.84 24.81 26.04
N LEU A 292 -19.56 24.39 26.04
CA LEU A 292 -18.93 23.75 24.90
C LEU A 292 -19.68 22.48 24.49
N VAL A 293 -20.05 21.63 25.45
CA VAL A 293 -20.84 20.43 25.20
C VAL A 293 -22.18 20.79 24.56
N ARG A 294 -22.88 21.81 25.08
CA ARG A 294 -24.14 22.29 24.50
C ARG A 294 -23.97 22.75 23.04
N LYS A 295 -22.93 23.52 22.77
CA LYS A 295 -22.60 23.97 21.39
C LYS A 295 -22.29 22.80 20.47
N CYS A 296 -21.56 21.80 20.96
CA CYS A 296 -21.24 20.59 20.19
C CYS A 296 -22.46 19.74 19.85
N LEU A 297 -23.53 19.79 20.64
CA LEU A 297 -24.74 18.99 20.44
C LEU A 297 -25.82 19.67 19.58
N VAL A 298 -25.62 20.92 19.18
CA VAL A 298 -26.50 21.60 18.22
C VAL A 298 -26.64 20.76 16.94
N PRO A 299 -27.89 20.60 16.37
CA PRO A 299 -29.13 21.33 16.68
C PRO A 299 -29.98 20.79 17.83
N GLY A 300 -29.53 19.77 18.54
CA GLY A 300 -30.27 19.25 19.70
C GLY A 300 -30.15 20.18 20.91
N VAL A 301 -31.24 20.29 21.66
CA VAL A 301 -31.29 21.11 22.89
C VAL A 301 -31.05 20.21 24.10
N VAL A 302 -30.08 20.59 24.94
CA VAL A 302 -29.72 19.87 26.16
C VAL A 302 -30.18 20.68 27.37
N GLU A 303 -31.03 20.06 28.21
CA GLU A 303 -31.54 20.71 29.41
C GLU A 303 -30.46 20.81 30.50
N LYS A 304 -29.73 19.71 30.73
CA LYS A 304 -28.69 19.67 31.75
C LYS A 304 -27.48 18.90 31.26
N VAL A 305 -26.30 19.45 31.50
CA VAL A 305 -25.01 18.81 31.31
C VAL A 305 -24.39 18.56 32.69
N SER A 306 -23.79 17.41 32.87
CA SER A 306 -23.02 17.04 34.07
C SER A 306 -21.73 16.36 33.62
N ILE A 307 -20.59 16.89 34.05
CA ILE A 307 -19.26 16.38 33.71
C ILE A 307 -18.63 15.74 34.93
N ASP A 308 -18.28 14.48 34.79
CA ASP A 308 -17.54 13.70 35.77
C ASP A 308 -16.12 13.53 35.27
N GLU A 309 -15.21 14.34 35.79
CA GLU A 309 -13.80 14.36 35.32
C GLU A 309 -13.03 13.11 35.74
N GLU A 310 -13.32 12.55 36.91
CA GLU A 310 -12.64 11.36 37.44
C GLU A 310 -12.90 10.14 36.54
N ASN A 311 -14.18 9.94 36.16
CA ASN A 311 -14.59 8.83 35.32
C ASN A 311 -14.59 9.15 33.82
N LYS A 312 -14.23 10.39 33.43
CA LYS A 312 -14.26 10.87 32.02
C LYS A 312 -15.62 10.67 31.36
N VAL A 313 -16.70 10.93 32.09
CA VAL A 313 -18.08 10.75 31.63
C VAL A 313 -18.81 12.10 31.55
N ILE A 314 -19.45 12.35 30.42
CA ILE A 314 -20.36 13.47 30.23
C ILE A 314 -21.78 12.93 30.14
N ARG A 315 -22.66 13.40 31.05
CA ARG A 315 -24.09 13.05 31.07
C ARG A 315 -24.88 14.24 30.58
N CYS A 316 -25.68 14.03 29.55
CA CYS A 316 -26.59 15.04 29.01
C CYS A 316 -28.05 14.58 29.23
N ILE A 317 -28.85 15.46 29.81
CA ILE A 317 -30.31 15.25 29.97
C ILE A 317 -30.98 16.01 28.82
N VAL A 318 -31.81 15.32 28.07
CA VAL A 318 -32.56 15.84 26.92
C VAL A 318 -34.00 15.36 26.99
N THR A 319 -34.93 16.10 26.37
CA THR A 319 -36.31 15.61 26.20
C THR A 319 -36.33 14.47 25.16
N GLU A 320 -37.38 13.64 25.20
CA GLU A 320 -37.52 12.54 24.23
C GLU A 320 -37.54 13.03 22.77
N GLU A 321 -38.11 14.23 22.52
CA GLU A 321 -38.18 14.84 21.22
C GLU A 321 -36.80 15.29 20.69
N GLU A 322 -35.88 15.69 21.58
CA GLU A 322 -34.53 16.14 21.24
C GLU A 322 -33.51 14.99 21.15
N LYS A 323 -33.84 13.83 21.72
CA LYS A 323 -32.97 12.67 21.80
C LYS A 323 -32.39 12.26 20.41
N ALA A 324 -33.26 12.19 19.40
CA ALA A 324 -32.84 11.84 18.04
C ALA A 324 -31.88 12.86 17.42
N LYS A 325 -32.04 14.17 17.74
CA LYS A 325 -31.18 15.23 17.25
C LYS A 325 -29.80 15.23 17.92
N VAL A 326 -29.77 14.91 19.22
CA VAL A 326 -28.54 14.85 20.02
C VAL A 326 -27.73 13.58 19.70
N LEU A 327 -28.37 12.43 19.56
CA LEU A 327 -27.69 11.20 19.18
C LEU A 327 -27.15 11.22 17.75
N GLY A 328 -27.77 12.03 16.88
CA GLY A 328 -27.44 12.04 15.47
C GLY A 328 -27.92 10.79 14.73
N LYS A 329 -27.50 10.67 13.50
CA LYS A 329 -27.77 9.47 12.68
C LYS A 329 -26.54 8.60 12.62
#